data_f9214f10061084c25ce1be0fa48ce2fb
#
_entry.id   f9214f10061084c25ce1be0fa48ce2fb
#
_cell.length_a   1.000
_cell.length_b   1.000
_cell.length_c   1.000
_cell.angle_alpha   90.00
_cell.angle_beta   90.00
_cell.angle_gamma   90.00
#
_symmetry.space_group_name_H-M   'P 1'
#
loop_
_entity.id
_entity.type
_entity.pdbx_description
1 polymer ?
#
loop_
_entity_poly.entity_id
_entity_poly.type
_entity_poly.pdbx_seq_one_letter_code
_entity_poly.pdbx_strand_id
1 'polypeptide(L)'
;MKIRVELRVRLKVADLVAQTAWMTLTEKLDFSGKLRGLARYSYWAMDAAGESAERIIDEIDRAVRLDGAFTNQNKHCYSLRAPDGTAGNGLARGDLHPERDFPVMDRGGDPRTPVFACDLLIREKDGAREEGFVSRLNGRLDGVEVSAMKAGEVWRILCGAPDGESSKRLAEEMAVTRSRREGLLLNPHYQRYEFIGVTAVEIKKESKD
;
A
#
# COMPACT_ATOMS: atom_id res chain seq x y z
N MET A 1 -10.60 5.61 23.61
CA MET A 1 -10.12 4.29 23.12
C MET A 1 -8.86 4.46 22.28
N LYS A 2 -8.13 3.35 22.00
CA LYS A 2 -6.97 3.39 21.12
C LYS A 2 -7.22 2.48 19.92
N ILE A 3 -6.87 2.94 18.72
CA ILE A 3 -6.97 2.15 17.48
C ILE A 3 -5.77 2.42 16.59
N ARG A 4 -5.50 1.47 15.69
CA ARG A 4 -4.61 1.68 14.57
C ARG A 4 -5.40 2.15 13.37
N VAL A 5 -4.89 3.16 12.67
CA VAL A 5 -5.49 3.70 11.43
C VAL A 5 -4.46 3.64 10.31
N GLU A 6 -4.86 3.17 9.14
CA GLU A 6 -4.01 3.09 7.96
C GLU A 6 -4.51 4.04 6.89
N LEU A 7 -3.61 4.89 6.39
CA LEU A 7 -3.82 5.76 5.24
C LEU A 7 -3.00 5.24 4.06
N ARG A 8 -3.66 4.99 2.93
CA ARG A 8 -3.04 4.69 1.63
C ARG A 8 -3.42 5.76 0.64
N VAL A 9 -2.45 6.30 -0.06
CA VAL A 9 -2.63 7.38 -1.03
C VAL A 9 -1.95 7.01 -2.34
N ARG A 10 -2.63 7.21 -3.47
CA ARG A 10 -2.03 7.07 -4.79
C ARG A 10 -2.42 8.22 -5.70
N LEU A 11 -1.73 8.36 -6.83
CA LEU A 11 -2.09 9.28 -7.89
C LEU A 11 -3.41 8.85 -8.57
N LYS A 12 -4.25 9.82 -8.93
CA LYS A 12 -5.44 9.61 -9.79
C LYS A 12 -5.07 9.26 -11.23
N VAL A 13 -3.90 9.72 -11.65
CA VAL A 13 -3.32 9.40 -12.98
C VAL A 13 -2.41 8.18 -12.90
N ALA A 14 -2.00 7.68 -14.06
CA ALA A 14 -1.07 6.57 -14.15
C ALA A 14 0.25 6.87 -13.41
N ASP A 15 0.66 5.97 -12.53
CA ASP A 15 1.95 6.06 -11.82
C ASP A 15 3.07 5.56 -12.74
N LEU A 16 3.83 6.51 -13.31
CA LEU A 16 4.92 6.18 -14.23
C LEU A 16 6.06 5.39 -13.55
N VAL A 17 6.27 5.54 -12.26
CA VAL A 17 7.26 4.75 -11.52
C VAL A 17 6.82 3.29 -11.44
N ALA A 18 5.54 3.03 -11.11
CA ALA A 18 5.00 1.68 -11.10
C ALA A 18 4.98 1.06 -12.50
N GLN A 19 4.66 1.83 -13.54
CA GLN A 19 4.70 1.36 -14.93
C GLN A 19 6.12 0.99 -15.37
N THR A 20 7.12 1.85 -15.09
CA THR A 20 8.52 1.58 -15.41
C THR A 20 9.04 0.35 -14.67
N ALA A 21 8.70 0.22 -13.39
CA ALA A 21 9.04 -0.95 -12.59
C ALA A 21 8.40 -2.23 -13.17
N TRP A 22 7.11 -2.17 -13.54
CA TRP A 22 6.42 -3.26 -14.21
C TRP A 22 7.14 -3.72 -15.48
N MET A 23 7.43 -2.79 -16.39
CA MET A 23 8.13 -3.11 -17.66
C MET A 23 9.50 -3.72 -17.39
N THR A 24 10.25 -3.19 -16.43
CA THR A 24 11.57 -3.72 -16.09
C THR A 24 11.48 -5.14 -15.51
N LEU A 25 10.55 -5.39 -14.59
CA LEU A 25 10.35 -6.71 -14.00
C LEU A 25 9.93 -7.75 -15.05
N THR A 26 9.01 -7.38 -15.95
CA THR A 26 8.47 -8.33 -16.95
C THR A 26 9.38 -8.51 -18.15
N GLU A 27 10.04 -7.45 -18.66
CA GLU A 27 10.79 -7.50 -19.92
C GLU A 27 12.29 -7.73 -19.72
N LYS A 28 12.85 -7.36 -18.56
CA LYS A 28 14.29 -7.42 -18.30
C LYS A 28 14.67 -8.44 -17.23
N LEU A 29 13.79 -8.70 -16.26
CA LEU A 29 14.05 -9.60 -15.13
C LEU A 29 13.26 -10.92 -15.21
N ASP A 30 12.57 -11.18 -16.32
CA ASP A 30 11.89 -12.47 -16.63
C ASP A 30 10.78 -12.88 -15.64
N PHE A 31 10.08 -11.90 -15.08
CA PHE A 31 8.91 -12.16 -14.25
C PHE A 31 7.58 -12.13 -15.05
N SER A 32 7.66 -12.15 -16.38
CA SER A 32 6.47 -12.26 -17.25
C SER A 32 5.66 -13.51 -16.90
N GLY A 33 4.34 -13.37 -16.82
CA GLY A 33 3.42 -14.45 -16.43
C GLY A 33 3.37 -14.78 -14.93
N LYS A 34 4.39 -14.38 -14.14
CA LYS A 34 4.40 -14.50 -12.68
C LYS A 34 3.89 -13.23 -11.99
N LEU A 35 4.32 -12.06 -12.48
CA LEU A 35 3.83 -10.76 -12.05
C LEU A 35 2.52 -10.46 -12.78
N ARG A 36 1.42 -10.33 -12.02
CA ARG A 36 0.05 -10.15 -12.54
C ARG A 36 -0.45 -8.71 -12.40
N GLY A 37 0.17 -7.92 -11.56
CA GLY A 37 -0.14 -6.50 -11.36
C GLY A 37 0.83 -5.85 -10.41
N LEU A 38 0.97 -4.53 -10.52
CA LEU A 38 1.85 -3.74 -9.67
C LEU A 38 1.20 -2.38 -9.39
N ALA A 39 1.11 -2.02 -8.12
CA ALA A 39 0.65 -0.70 -7.70
C ALA A 39 1.52 -0.16 -6.57
N ARG A 40 1.61 1.15 -6.47
CA ARG A 40 2.38 1.85 -5.46
C ARG A 40 1.51 2.86 -4.71
N TYR A 41 1.68 2.91 -3.38
CA TYR A 41 0.96 3.81 -2.50
C TYR A 41 1.91 4.50 -1.55
N SER A 42 1.74 5.79 -1.30
CA SER A 42 2.25 6.38 -0.06
C SER A 42 1.44 5.84 1.11
N TYR A 43 2.08 5.54 2.22
CA TYR A 43 1.48 4.81 3.33
C TYR A 43 1.84 5.42 4.68
N TRP A 44 0.82 5.53 5.53
CA TRP A 44 0.97 5.89 6.94
C TRP A 44 0.10 4.96 7.79
N ALA A 45 0.71 4.32 8.79
CA ALA A 45 0.00 3.62 9.85
C ALA A 45 0.17 4.40 11.15
N MET A 46 -0.95 4.78 11.75
CA MET A 46 -1.03 5.70 12.89
C MET A 46 -1.63 4.98 14.08
N ASP A 47 -0.99 5.04 15.24
CA ASP A 47 -1.58 4.61 16.50
C ASP A 47 -2.25 5.82 17.14
N ALA A 48 -3.58 5.85 17.14
CA ALA A 48 -4.39 7.01 17.54
C ALA A 48 -5.28 6.72 18.75
N ALA A 49 -5.52 7.75 19.55
CA ALA A 49 -6.39 7.70 20.72
C ALA A 49 -7.44 8.81 20.68
N GLY A 50 -8.65 8.53 21.13
CA GLY A 50 -9.78 9.46 21.18
C GLY A 50 -10.99 8.85 21.87
N GLU A 51 -12.11 9.54 21.83
CA GLU A 51 -13.36 9.15 22.47
C GLU A 51 -13.95 7.86 21.86
N SER A 52 -14.05 7.81 20.54
CA SER A 52 -14.57 6.67 19.78
C SER A 52 -13.74 6.42 18.51
N ALA A 53 -13.84 5.22 17.96
CA ALA A 53 -13.16 4.87 16.71
C ALA A 53 -13.65 5.72 15.53
N GLU A 54 -14.94 5.99 15.46
CA GLU A 54 -15.53 6.81 14.42
C GLU A 54 -15.00 8.24 14.48
N ARG A 55 -14.99 8.86 15.69
CA ARG A 55 -14.42 10.19 15.88
C ARG A 55 -12.94 10.26 15.52
N ILE A 56 -12.16 9.23 15.87
CA ILE A 56 -10.74 9.16 15.52
C ILE A 56 -10.57 9.17 13.98
N ILE A 57 -11.34 8.34 13.28
CA ILE A 57 -11.26 8.25 11.82
C ILE A 57 -11.73 9.54 11.16
N ASP A 58 -12.82 10.15 11.62
CA ASP A 58 -13.35 11.39 11.04
C ASP A 58 -12.40 12.58 11.23
N GLU A 59 -11.79 12.71 12.42
CA GLU A 59 -10.81 13.75 12.67
C GLU A 59 -9.52 13.58 11.85
N ILE A 60 -9.01 12.34 11.73
CA ILE A 60 -7.86 12.06 10.89
C ILE A 60 -8.20 12.30 9.42
N ASP A 61 -9.38 11.87 8.94
CA ASP A 61 -9.84 12.11 7.57
C ASP A 61 -9.89 13.61 7.25
N ARG A 62 -10.48 14.40 8.15
CA ARG A 62 -10.51 15.86 8.02
C ARG A 62 -9.10 16.45 7.95
N ALA A 63 -8.20 16.04 8.84
CA ALA A 63 -6.86 16.57 8.90
C ALA A 63 -6.01 16.23 7.68
N VAL A 64 -6.04 14.97 7.20
CA VAL A 64 -5.26 14.54 6.04
C VAL A 64 -5.74 15.19 4.73
N ARG A 65 -7.04 15.48 4.61
CA ARG A 65 -7.59 16.22 3.44
C ARG A 65 -7.16 17.67 3.38
N LEU A 66 -6.95 18.29 4.53
CA LEU A 66 -6.52 19.69 4.65
C LEU A 66 -5.01 19.87 4.56
N ASP A 67 -4.24 18.79 4.63
CA ASP A 67 -2.78 18.85 4.63
C ASP A 67 -2.17 18.18 3.40
N GLY A 68 -1.64 19.02 2.51
CA GLY A 68 -0.99 18.57 1.26
C GLY A 68 0.24 17.67 1.46
N ALA A 69 0.75 17.52 2.68
CA ALA A 69 1.81 16.56 2.99
C ALA A 69 1.30 15.11 2.99
N PHE A 70 0.00 14.90 3.24
CA PHE A 70 -0.64 13.59 3.19
C PHE A 70 -1.37 13.39 1.87
N THR A 71 -2.32 14.29 1.55
CA THR A 71 -3.13 14.17 0.33
C THR A 71 -3.26 15.51 -0.39
N ASN A 72 -3.39 15.45 -1.72
CA ASN A 72 -3.86 16.54 -2.55
C ASN A 72 -5.07 16.03 -3.32
N GLN A 73 -6.27 16.50 -2.96
CA GLN A 73 -7.53 16.01 -3.50
C GLN A 73 -7.66 16.12 -5.03
N ASN A 74 -6.92 17.05 -5.65
CA ASN A 74 -6.92 17.20 -7.11
C ASN A 74 -6.05 16.12 -7.80
N LYS A 75 -5.03 15.61 -7.11
CA LYS A 75 -4.02 14.69 -7.68
C LYS A 75 -4.11 13.28 -7.14
N HIS A 76 -4.65 13.11 -5.93
CA HIS A 76 -4.63 11.85 -5.18
C HIS A 76 -6.03 11.31 -4.94
N CYS A 77 -6.16 10.00 -4.97
CA CYS A 77 -7.20 9.25 -4.28
C CYS A 77 -6.58 8.57 -3.05
N TYR A 78 -7.38 8.33 -2.02
CA TYR A 78 -6.91 7.76 -0.77
C TYR A 78 -7.93 6.82 -0.14
N SER A 79 -7.43 5.93 0.71
CA SER A 79 -8.21 5.08 1.62
C SER A 79 -7.68 5.28 3.03
N LEU A 80 -8.56 5.63 3.96
CA LEU A 80 -8.29 5.69 5.39
C LEU A 80 -9.16 4.66 6.08
N ARG A 81 -8.56 3.73 6.84
CA ARG A 81 -9.31 2.64 7.48
C ARG A 81 -8.71 2.23 8.82
N ALA A 82 -9.54 1.69 9.71
CA ALA A 82 -9.05 0.87 10.81
C ALA A 82 -8.89 -0.57 10.32
N PRO A 83 -7.74 -1.25 10.55
CA PRO A 83 -7.58 -2.67 10.24
C PRO A 83 -8.62 -3.51 11.00
N ASP A 84 -9.05 -4.62 10.37
CA ASP A 84 -10.04 -5.53 10.94
C ASP A 84 -9.70 -5.94 12.37
N GLY A 85 -10.69 -5.87 13.27
CA GLY A 85 -10.58 -6.27 14.68
C GLY A 85 -10.38 -5.13 15.68
N THR A 86 -10.04 -3.90 15.28
CA THR A 86 -9.79 -2.80 16.23
C THR A 86 -10.98 -1.86 16.43
N ALA A 87 -11.96 -1.81 15.51
CA ALA A 87 -13.04 -0.82 15.56
C ALA A 87 -14.39 -1.29 14.98
N GLY A 88 -14.64 -2.59 14.93
CA GLY A 88 -15.85 -3.09 14.26
C GLY A 88 -15.77 -2.96 12.73
N ASN A 89 -16.34 -3.90 12.01
CA ASN A 89 -16.30 -3.97 10.57
C ASN A 89 -16.75 -2.66 9.90
N GLY A 90 -15.87 -2.01 9.13
CA GLY A 90 -16.27 -1.11 8.08
C GLY A 90 -16.03 0.38 8.27
N LEU A 91 -15.27 0.83 9.26
CA LEU A 91 -14.90 2.25 9.33
C LEU A 91 -13.81 2.56 8.28
N ALA A 92 -14.25 3.04 7.13
CA ALA A 92 -13.37 3.50 6.05
C ALA A 92 -13.82 4.87 5.53
N ARG A 93 -12.87 5.67 5.08
CA ARG A 93 -13.09 6.96 4.40
C ARG A 93 -12.21 7.02 3.16
N GLY A 94 -12.57 7.92 2.23
CA GLY A 94 -11.86 8.12 0.98
C GLY A 94 -12.49 7.39 -0.21
N ASP A 95 -11.91 7.60 -1.38
CA ASP A 95 -12.40 7.15 -2.69
C ASP A 95 -11.52 6.03 -3.31
N LEU A 96 -10.47 5.61 -2.63
CA LEU A 96 -9.60 4.52 -3.04
C LEU A 96 -10.04 3.21 -2.39
N HIS A 97 -10.26 2.19 -3.20
CA HIS A 97 -10.54 0.82 -2.77
C HIS A 97 -9.36 -0.08 -3.17
N PRO A 98 -8.33 -0.24 -2.32
CA PRO A 98 -7.11 -0.96 -2.67
C PRO A 98 -7.35 -2.41 -3.13
N GLU A 99 -8.47 -3.02 -2.72
CA GLU A 99 -8.88 -4.37 -3.11
C GLU A 99 -9.39 -4.43 -4.56
N ARG A 100 -9.84 -3.31 -5.13
CA ARG A 100 -10.47 -3.22 -6.46
C ARG A 100 -9.74 -2.30 -7.42
N ASP A 101 -9.12 -1.23 -6.88
CA ASP A 101 -8.58 -0.12 -7.65
C ASP A 101 -7.07 -0.32 -7.91
N PHE A 102 -6.67 -1.48 -8.37
CA PHE A 102 -5.30 -1.66 -8.84
C PHE A 102 -5.28 -1.94 -10.34
N PRO A 103 -4.32 -1.40 -11.05
CA PRO A 103 -4.18 -1.70 -12.46
C PRO A 103 -3.81 -3.18 -12.61
N VAL A 104 -4.77 -3.99 -13.03
CA VAL A 104 -4.48 -5.35 -13.47
C VAL A 104 -3.80 -5.23 -14.82
N MET A 105 -2.49 -5.36 -14.83
CA MET A 105 -1.70 -5.35 -16.06
C MET A 105 -1.46 -6.77 -16.57
N ASP A 106 -2.41 -7.68 -16.38
CA ASP A 106 -2.28 -9.06 -16.78
C ASP A 106 -2.18 -9.21 -18.31
N ARG A 107 -1.02 -9.61 -18.76
CA ARG A 107 -0.75 -9.90 -20.18
C ARG A 107 -0.09 -11.28 -20.33
N GLY A 108 -0.71 -12.35 -19.84
CA GLY A 108 -0.29 -13.67 -20.29
C GLY A 108 0.08 -14.71 -19.23
N GLY A 109 -0.37 -14.59 -17.99
CA GLY A 109 -0.25 -15.68 -17.04
C GLY A 109 -1.32 -16.78 -17.24
N ASP A 110 -1.05 -18.00 -16.78
CA ASP A 110 -2.05 -19.08 -16.79
C ASP A 110 -3.28 -18.65 -15.95
N PRO A 111 -4.49 -18.62 -16.55
CA PRO A 111 -5.71 -18.20 -15.84
C PRO A 111 -6.14 -19.18 -14.73
N ARG A 112 -5.53 -20.37 -14.66
CA ARG A 112 -5.77 -21.37 -13.59
C ARG A 112 -4.88 -21.13 -12.37
N THR A 113 -3.80 -20.37 -12.51
CA THR A 113 -2.91 -20.08 -11.39
C THR A 113 -3.57 -19.07 -10.46
N PRO A 114 -3.75 -19.39 -9.17
CA PRO A 114 -4.25 -18.43 -8.18
C PRO A 114 -3.40 -17.16 -8.15
N VAL A 115 -4.05 -16.02 -7.84
CA VAL A 115 -3.36 -14.74 -7.72
C VAL A 115 -3.45 -14.24 -6.29
N PHE A 116 -2.34 -13.79 -5.75
CA PHE A 116 -2.24 -13.19 -4.44
C PHE A 116 -1.71 -11.77 -4.53
N ALA A 117 -2.30 -10.87 -3.76
CA ALA A 117 -1.78 -9.53 -3.52
C ALA A 117 -0.84 -9.56 -2.32
N CYS A 118 0.43 -9.25 -2.54
CA CYS A 118 1.44 -9.09 -1.50
C CYS A 118 1.69 -7.60 -1.30
N ASP A 119 1.34 -7.07 -0.12
CA ASP A 119 1.61 -5.69 0.26
C ASP A 119 2.95 -5.60 0.97
N LEU A 120 3.94 -5.01 0.32
CA LEU A 120 5.29 -4.80 0.83
C LEU A 120 5.48 -3.35 1.23
N LEU A 121 5.60 -3.09 2.52
CA LEU A 121 5.94 -1.77 3.05
C LEU A 121 7.45 -1.57 3.03
N ILE A 122 7.90 -0.52 2.35
CA ILE A 122 9.31 -0.10 2.27
C ILE A 122 9.47 1.22 3.03
N ARG A 123 10.50 1.29 3.87
CA ARG A 123 10.82 2.48 4.67
C ARG A 123 12.31 2.77 4.66
N GLU A 124 12.69 4.03 4.76
CA GLU A 124 14.07 4.43 5.02
C GLU A 124 14.52 3.95 6.41
N LYS A 125 15.82 3.69 6.59
CA LYS A 125 16.36 3.19 7.86
C LYS A 125 16.43 4.25 8.94
N ASP A 126 16.53 5.51 8.60
CA ASP A 126 16.78 6.62 9.52
C ASP A 126 15.54 7.11 10.31
N GLY A 127 14.32 6.80 9.89
CA GLY A 127 13.09 7.04 10.65
C GLY A 127 12.75 8.50 11.02
N ALA A 128 13.64 9.46 10.77
CA ALA A 128 13.50 10.87 11.17
C ALA A 128 12.26 11.58 10.60
N ARG A 129 11.69 11.03 9.55
CA ARG A 129 10.51 11.57 8.85
C ARG A 129 9.21 11.36 9.62
N GLU A 130 9.14 10.33 10.44
CA GLU A 130 7.91 9.89 11.10
C GLU A 130 7.50 10.85 12.22
N GLU A 131 8.45 11.35 13.02
CA GLU A 131 8.19 12.32 14.10
C GLU A 131 7.62 13.65 13.59
N GLY A 132 8.13 14.12 12.44
CA GLY A 132 7.63 15.33 11.81
C GLY A 132 6.17 15.21 11.35
N PHE A 133 5.78 14.03 10.85
CA PHE A 133 4.38 13.77 10.49
C PHE A 133 3.46 13.68 11.69
N VAL A 134 3.88 13.05 12.80
CA VAL A 134 3.09 12.99 14.05
C VAL A 134 2.82 14.38 14.58
N SER A 135 3.84 15.21 14.75
CA SER A 135 3.70 16.59 15.22
C SER A 135 2.77 17.42 14.33
N ARG A 136 2.96 17.31 13.01
CA ARG A 136 2.16 18.03 12.03
C ARG A 136 0.69 17.63 12.06
N LEU A 137 0.39 16.33 12.19
CA LEU A 137 -0.97 15.83 12.24
C LEU A 137 -1.65 16.24 13.54
N ASN A 138 -0.99 16.06 14.70
CA ASN A 138 -1.53 16.43 16.01
C ASN A 138 -1.85 17.93 16.11
N GLY A 139 -1.11 18.79 15.43
CA GLY A 139 -1.43 20.23 15.37
C GLY A 139 -2.76 20.57 14.65
N ARG A 140 -3.42 19.57 14.02
CA ARG A 140 -4.68 19.74 13.28
C ARG A 140 -5.85 18.92 13.85
N LEU A 141 -5.58 18.03 14.79
CA LEU A 141 -6.58 17.17 15.42
C LEU A 141 -7.24 17.86 16.61
N ASP A 142 -8.53 17.60 16.81
CA ASP A 142 -9.30 18.05 17.97
C ASP A 142 -9.84 16.85 18.74
N GLY A 143 -9.41 16.71 20.01
CA GLY A 143 -9.83 15.61 20.88
C GLY A 143 -9.33 14.22 20.46
N VAL A 144 -8.39 14.16 19.51
CA VAL A 144 -7.73 12.94 19.03
C VAL A 144 -6.22 13.17 19.07
N GLU A 145 -5.47 12.17 19.51
CA GLU A 145 -4.01 12.19 19.58
C GLU A 145 -3.42 11.02 18.82
N VAL A 146 -2.43 11.27 17.97
CA VAL A 146 -1.59 10.26 17.33
C VAL A 146 -0.30 10.14 18.12
N SER A 147 -0.07 8.98 18.72
CA SER A 147 1.10 8.71 19.58
C SER A 147 2.30 8.16 18.83
N ALA A 148 2.06 7.45 17.73
CA ALA A 148 3.10 6.89 16.89
C ALA A 148 2.64 6.79 15.43
N MET A 149 3.61 6.81 14.51
CA MET A 149 3.36 6.67 13.08
C MET A 149 4.47 5.85 12.44
N LYS A 150 4.07 4.98 11.51
CA LYS A 150 4.97 4.38 10.53
C LYS A 150 4.65 5.01 9.17
N ALA A 151 5.63 5.58 8.50
CA ALA A 151 5.48 6.16 7.17
C ALA A 151 6.37 5.44 6.16
N GLY A 152 5.90 5.30 4.93
CA GLY A 152 6.68 4.65 3.88
C GLY A 152 5.92 4.55 2.58
N GLU A 153 6.37 3.64 1.74
CA GLU A 153 5.79 3.32 0.45
C GLU A 153 5.35 1.87 0.43
N VAL A 154 4.09 1.61 0.12
CA VAL A 154 3.59 0.24 -0.06
C VAL A 154 3.58 -0.09 -1.54
N TRP A 155 4.27 -1.18 -1.89
CA TRP A 155 4.13 -1.83 -3.18
C TRP A 155 3.17 -3.01 -3.04
N ARG A 156 2.06 -2.95 -3.76
CA ARG A 156 1.15 -4.08 -3.92
C ARG A 156 1.56 -4.84 -5.16
N ILE A 157 2.06 -6.04 -4.96
CA ILE A 157 2.58 -6.94 -5.99
C ILE A 157 1.58 -8.07 -6.15
N LEU A 158 0.92 -8.16 -7.31
CA LEU A 158 0.04 -9.28 -7.63
C LEU A 158 0.87 -10.40 -8.23
N CYS A 159 0.96 -11.51 -7.53
CA CYS A 159 1.73 -12.67 -7.94
C CYS A 159 0.83 -13.84 -8.32
N GLY A 160 1.07 -14.44 -9.49
CA GLY A 160 0.55 -15.76 -9.84
C GLY A 160 1.39 -16.84 -9.15
N ALA A 161 0.83 -17.52 -8.15
CA ALA A 161 1.51 -18.53 -7.36
C ALA A 161 0.51 -19.57 -6.80
N PRO A 162 0.96 -20.81 -6.47
CA PRO A 162 0.07 -21.84 -5.95
C PRO A 162 -0.54 -21.52 -4.57
N ASP A 163 0.18 -20.75 -3.74
CA ASP A 163 -0.21 -20.39 -2.38
C ASP A 163 0.38 -19.06 -1.94
N GLY A 164 -0.05 -18.56 -0.77
CA GLY A 164 0.38 -17.27 -0.23
C GLY A 164 1.88 -17.22 0.15
N GLU A 165 2.46 -18.30 0.62
CA GLU A 165 3.90 -18.35 0.96
C GLU A 165 4.77 -18.31 -0.29
N SER A 166 4.40 -19.05 -1.31
CA SER A 166 5.08 -19.00 -2.63
C SER A 166 4.96 -17.62 -3.27
N SER A 167 3.79 -17.00 -3.14
CA SER A 167 3.53 -15.62 -3.58
C SER A 167 4.41 -14.61 -2.87
N LYS A 168 4.55 -14.73 -1.54
CA LYS A 168 5.39 -13.87 -0.72
C LYS A 168 6.87 -13.97 -1.10
N ARG A 169 7.39 -15.22 -1.31
CA ARG A 169 8.76 -15.42 -1.79
C ARG A 169 8.99 -14.80 -3.15
N LEU A 170 8.04 -14.99 -4.07
CA LEU A 170 8.11 -14.42 -5.41
C LEU A 170 8.07 -12.88 -5.37
N ALA A 171 7.22 -12.30 -4.54
CA ALA A 171 7.18 -10.85 -4.34
C ALA A 171 8.49 -10.31 -3.75
N GLU A 172 9.10 -11.02 -2.81
CA GLU A 172 10.41 -10.66 -2.24
C GLU A 172 11.53 -10.73 -3.30
N GLU A 173 11.53 -11.76 -4.14
CA GLU A 173 12.48 -11.92 -5.25
C GLU A 173 12.38 -10.76 -6.25
N MET A 174 11.15 -10.32 -6.58
CA MET A 174 10.91 -9.16 -7.44
C MET A 174 11.32 -7.83 -6.80
N ALA A 175 11.14 -7.71 -5.47
CA ALA A 175 11.31 -6.44 -4.79
C ALA A 175 12.75 -6.17 -4.35
N VAL A 176 13.43 -7.14 -3.72
CA VAL A 176 14.71 -6.91 -3.06
C VAL A 176 15.86 -6.95 -4.03
N THR A 177 16.52 -5.82 -4.24
CA THR A 177 17.69 -5.72 -5.10
C THR A 177 18.88 -6.42 -4.48
N ARG A 178 19.24 -7.58 -5.00
CA ARG A 178 20.42 -8.38 -4.58
C ARG A 178 21.55 -8.32 -5.60
N SER A 179 21.21 -8.10 -6.87
CA SER A 179 22.17 -7.95 -7.97
C SER A 179 21.57 -7.11 -9.11
N ARG A 180 22.31 -6.92 -10.21
CA ARG A 180 21.80 -6.23 -11.41
C ARG A 180 20.66 -6.98 -12.12
N ARG A 181 20.42 -8.24 -11.77
CA ARG A 181 19.41 -9.11 -12.38
C ARG A 181 18.34 -9.61 -11.41
N GLU A 182 18.39 -9.16 -10.16
CA GLU A 182 17.51 -9.64 -9.08
C GLU A 182 16.96 -8.48 -8.28
N GLY A 183 15.62 -8.36 -8.28
CA GLY A 183 14.88 -7.37 -7.55
C GLY A 183 15.04 -5.94 -8.07
N LEU A 184 14.05 -5.10 -7.82
CA LEU A 184 14.03 -3.74 -8.38
C LEU A 184 13.53 -2.67 -7.43
N LEU A 185 12.61 -3.02 -6.49
CA LEU A 185 11.80 -2.01 -5.82
C LEU A 185 12.46 -1.38 -4.60
N LEU A 186 13.41 -2.07 -3.98
CA LEU A 186 14.10 -1.58 -2.80
C LEU A 186 15.58 -1.95 -2.78
N ASN A 187 16.37 -1.07 -2.17
CA ASN A 187 17.77 -1.33 -1.89
C ASN A 187 17.96 -1.64 -0.39
N PRO A 188 18.29 -2.89 -0.01
CA PRO A 188 18.38 -3.29 1.39
C PRO A 188 19.54 -2.64 2.18
N HIS A 189 20.48 -1.96 1.51
CA HIS A 189 21.51 -1.18 2.19
C HIS A 189 20.96 0.08 2.87
N TYR A 190 19.96 0.73 2.26
CA TYR A 190 19.39 2.00 2.72
C TYR A 190 17.98 1.86 3.28
N GLN A 191 17.26 0.80 2.87
CA GLN A 191 15.86 0.59 3.16
C GLN A 191 15.64 -0.69 3.95
N ARG A 192 14.57 -0.70 4.73
CA ARG A 192 13.99 -1.89 5.37
C ARG A 192 12.61 -2.13 4.81
N TYR A 193 12.18 -3.38 4.85
CA TYR A 193 10.86 -3.76 4.36
C TYR A 193 10.17 -4.74 5.31
N GLU A 194 8.85 -4.76 5.23
CA GLU A 194 8.00 -5.74 5.90
C GLU A 194 6.78 -6.06 5.04
N PHE A 195 6.34 -7.31 5.03
CA PHE A 195 5.05 -7.65 4.45
C PHE A 195 3.94 -7.28 5.45
N ILE A 196 3.03 -6.43 5.02
CA ILE A 196 1.88 -5.98 5.84
C ILE A 196 0.58 -6.66 5.46
N GLY A 197 0.56 -7.46 4.39
CA GLY A 197 -0.58 -8.26 3.96
C GLY A 197 -0.23 -9.22 2.83
N VAL A 198 -0.86 -10.39 2.86
CA VAL A 198 -0.91 -11.35 1.74
C VAL A 198 -2.35 -11.83 1.65
N THR A 199 -3.01 -11.56 0.52
CA THR A 199 -4.44 -11.80 0.34
C THR A 199 -4.70 -12.45 -1.01
N ALA A 200 -5.50 -13.52 -1.06
CA ALA A 200 -5.97 -14.08 -2.31
C ALA A 200 -6.87 -13.09 -3.05
N VAL A 201 -6.69 -12.97 -4.36
CA VAL A 201 -7.43 -12.04 -5.22
C VAL A 201 -8.20 -12.80 -6.28
N GLU A 202 -9.51 -12.56 -6.34
CA GLU A 202 -10.32 -13.02 -7.46
C GLU A 202 -10.19 -12.04 -8.64
N ILE A 203 -9.52 -12.47 -9.69
CA ILE A 203 -9.49 -11.70 -10.95
C ILE A 203 -10.81 -11.97 -11.69
N LYS A 204 -11.73 -11.01 -11.63
CA LYS A 204 -12.93 -11.03 -12.47
C LYS A 204 -12.49 -10.92 -13.93
N LYS A 205 -12.80 -11.94 -14.74
CA LYS A 205 -12.70 -11.81 -16.20
C LYS A 205 -13.72 -10.76 -16.63
N GLU A 206 -13.27 -9.66 -17.22
CA GLU A 206 -14.19 -8.82 -18.00
C GLU A 206 -14.78 -9.73 -19.10
N SER A 207 -16.08 -9.99 -19.00
CA SER A 207 -16.82 -10.57 -20.13
C SER A 207 -16.73 -9.56 -21.27
N LYS A 208 -16.02 -9.89 -22.32
CA LYS A 208 -16.13 -9.19 -23.60
C LYS A 208 -17.50 -9.54 -24.15
N ASP A 209 -18.49 -8.68 -23.92
CA ASP A 209 -19.68 -8.58 -24.72
C ASP A 209 -19.44 -7.64 -25.92
#